data_69c5448fb028d2671a9da4fe13e75de2
#
_entry.id   69c5448fb028d2671a9da4fe13e75de2
#
_cell.length_a   1.000
_cell.length_b   1.000
_cell.length_c   1.000
_cell.angle_alpha   90.00
_cell.angle_beta   90.00
_cell.angle_gamma   90.00
#
_symmetry.space_group_name_H-M   'P 1'
#
loop_
_entity.id
_entity.type
_entity.pdbx_description
1 polymer ?
#
loop_
_entity_poly.entity_id
_entity_poly.type
_entity_poly.pdbx_seq_one_letter_code
_entity_poly.pdbx_strand_id
1 'polypeptide(L)'
;MKPNRTRLKVRLAARHVRSIKLGIEAMFSPDDIVDFWFASNHPVGNTETNDPYKLAPVLARNWAKIHINSKSTEKLYNALGRVYADAYILGEDLTTYEIARAIGLKKATLTKDKLQRSLKTDWDKWKPGNRAAAALVKPPSALQTLLDQRRIVIQGLTNTTLNRIGTALAYGLDKGETRTEIADDISYILGDDERALTIAGTEMSRAVVEASKQLYADSGVEKIQYLVADPCDECQENYNASPIDIGEQFPNGDPPVHPNCMCDIAPYVVDTQGLFGEE
;
A
#
# COMPACT_ATOMS: atom_id res chain seq x y z
N MET A 1 -24.43 14.79 5.01
CA MET A 1 -24.10 13.72 4.06
C MET A 1 -22.96 12.90 4.66
N LYS A 2 -23.15 11.59 4.86
CA LYS A 2 -22.07 10.72 5.38
C LYS A 2 -20.89 10.70 4.39
N PRO A 3 -19.65 10.87 4.85
CA PRO A 3 -18.50 10.70 3.97
C PRO A 3 -18.43 9.24 3.50
N ASN A 4 -18.31 9.04 2.20
CA ASN A 4 -18.08 7.72 1.65
C ASN A 4 -16.57 7.40 1.74
N ARG A 5 -16.17 6.61 2.73
CA ARG A 5 -14.77 6.25 3.00
C ARG A 5 -14.09 5.65 1.77
N THR A 6 -14.73 4.69 1.12
CA THR A 6 -14.21 4.03 -0.09
C THR A 6 -13.91 5.06 -1.19
N ARG A 7 -14.86 5.97 -1.47
CA ARG A 7 -14.65 6.99 -2.49
C ARG A 7 -13.51 7.95 -2.15
N LEU A 8 -13.33 8.28 -0.88
CA LEU A 8 -12.23 9.14 -0.43
C LEU A 8 -10.89 8.42 -0.56
N LYS A 9 -10.79 7.15 -0.15
CA LYS A 9 -9.60 6.32 -0.32
C LYS A 9 -9.20 6.22 -1.79
N VAL A 10 -10.12 5.88 -2.69
CA VAL A 10 -9.86 5.77 -4.14
C VAL A 10 -9.35 7.09 -4.73
N ARG A 11 -9.98 8.21 -4.37
CA ARG A 11 -9.54 9.54 -4.86
C ARG A 11 -8.15 9.91 -4.36
N LEU A 12 -7.82 9.56 -3.12
CA LEU A 12 -6.53 9.85 -2.55
C LEU A 12 -5.46 8.94 -3.15
N ALA A 13 -5.74 7.64 -3.30
CA ALA A 13 -4.85 6.68 -3.96
C ALA A 13 -4.47 7.13 -5.39
N ALA A 14 -5.45 7.59 -6.18
CA ALA A 14 -5.23 8.07 -7.54
C ALA A 14 -4.21 9.23 -7.63
N ARG A 15 -4.03 10.03 -6.58
CA ARG A 15 -3.01 11.10 -6.55
C ARG A 15 -1.58 10.56 -6.47
N HIS A 16 -1.42 9.35 -5.95
CA HIS A 16 -0.11 8.76 -5.72
C HIS A 16 0.35 7.80 -6.82
N VAL A 17 -0.53 7.46 -7.78
CA VAL A 17 -0.24 6.50 -8.87
C VAL A 17 1.06 6.85 -9.57
N ARG A 18 1.21 8.10 -10.05
CA ARG A 18 2.42 8.54 -10.74
C ARG A 18 3.68 8.42 -9.87
N SER A 19 3.58 8.74 -8.59
CA SER A 19 4.75 8.68 -7.69
C SER A 19 5.16 7.24 -7.40
N ILE A 20 4.20 6.33 -7.23
CA ILE A 20 4.44 4.89 -7.05
C ILE A 20 5.06 4.30 -8.32
N LYS A 21 4.48 4.58 -9.49
CA LYS A 21 5.00 4.15 -10.80
C LYS A 21 6.45 4.58 -10.98
N LEU A 22 6.73 5.88 -10.88
CA LEU A 22 8.10 6.41 -10.99
C LEU A 22 9.05 5.83 -9.93
N GLY A 23 8.53 5.43 -8.77
CA GLY A 23 9.29 4.74 -7.74
C GLY A 23 9.67 3.33 -8.14
N ILE A 24 8.76 2.60 -8.77
CA ILE A 24 9.01 1.25 -9.29
C ILE A 24 9.98 1.31 -10.47
N GLU A 25 9.72 2.16 -11.47
CA GLU A 25 10.58 2.36 -12.64
C GLU A 25 12.02 2.71 -12.24
N ALA A 26 12.21 3.51 -11.19
CA ALA A 26 13.54 3.88 -10.73
C ALA A 26 14.35 2.74 -10.10
N MET A 27 13.71 1.63 -9.77
CA MET A 27 14.38 0.45 -9.20
C MET A 27 14.92 -0.48 -10.28
N PHE A 28 14.41 -0.38 -11.49
CA PHE A 28 14.67 -1.32 -12.57
C PHE A 28 15.07 -0.58 -13.84
N SER A 29 16.07 -1.10 -14.54
CA SER A 29 16.47 -0.67 -15.88
C SER A 29 16.21 -1.84 -16.84
N PRO A 30 15.24 -1.72 -17.76
CA PRO A 30 14.93 -2.81 -18.70
C PRO A 30 16.14 -3.24 -19.53
N ASP A 31 16.88 -2.27 -20.08
CA ASP A 31 18.06 -2.56 -20.90
C ASP A 31 19.15 -3.28 -20.10
N ASP A 32 19.46 -2.79 -18.88
CA ASP A 32 20.48 -3.41 -18.02
C ASP A 32 20.08 -4.84 -17.60
N ILE A 33 18.78 -5.10 -17.40
CA ILE A 33 18.27 -6.43 -17.07
C ILE A 33 18.45 -7.38 -18.25
N VAL A 34 18.08 -6.93 -19.45
CA VAL A 34 18.22 -7.70 -20.67
C VAL A 34 19.69 -7.96 -20.99
N ASP A 35 20.54 -6.94 -20.90
CA ASP A 35 21.98 -7.09 -21.12
C ASP A 35 22.64 -8.02 -20.10
N PHE A 36 22.26 -7.92 -18.83
CA PHE A 36 22.73 -8.85 -17.79
C PHE A 36 22.30 -10.28 -18.08
N TRP A 37 21.07 -10.48 -18.56
CA TRP A 37 20.58 -11.79 -18.98
C TRP A 37 21.41 -12.35 -20.11
N PHE A 38 21.60 -11.60 -21.21
CA PHE A 38 22.34 -12.07 -22.37
C PHE A 38 23.83 -12.27 -22.07
N ALA A 39 24.42 -11.48 -21.20
CA ALA A 39 25.80 -11.66 -20.74
C ALA A 39 25.99 -12.90 -19.85
N SER A 40 24.98 -13.23 -19.04
CA SER A 40 25.03 -14.35 -18.10
C SER A 40 24.63 -15.68 -18.74
N ASN A 41 23.93 -15.62 -19.86
CA ASN A 41 23.31 -16.77 -20.53
C ASN A 41 24.12 -17.20 -21.74
N HIS A 42 25.42 -17.39 -21.62
CA HIS A 42 26.14 -18.07 -22.66
C HIS A 42 25.77 -19.57 -22.62
N PRO A 43 25.25 -20.13 -23.72
CA PRO A 43 24.95 -21.54 -23.82
C PRO A 43 26.26 -22.32 -23.90
N VAL A 44 26.88 -22.56 -22.81
CA VAL A 44 27.94 -23.51 -22.78
C VAL A 44 27.37 -24.86 -22.35
N GLY A 45 26.87 -25.57 -23.30
CA GLY A 45 26.98 -27.01 -23.43
C GLY A 45 26.54 -27.91 -22.28
N ASN A 46 25.50 -27.58 -21.48
CA ASN A 46 24.93 -28.55 -20.57
C ASN A 46 23.42 -28.58 -20.62
N THR A 47 22.89 -29.64 -21.18
CA THR A 47 21.55 -29.81 -21.71
C THR A 47 20.41 -29.97 -20.68
N GLU A 48 20.68 -30.01 -19.39
CA GLU A 48 19.63 -30.25 -18.37
C GLU A 48 19.07 -29.00 -17.68
N THR A 49 19.65 -27.82 -17.92
CA THR A 49 19.26 -26.57 -17.23
C THR A 49 18.83 -25.44 -18.15
N ASN A 50 18.58 -25.70 -19.43
CA ASN A 50 18.27 -24.65 -20.44
C ASN A 50 16.79 -24.32 -20.55
N ASP A 51 15.99 -24.61 -19.53
CA ASP A 51 14.60 -24.17 -19.46
C ASP A 51 14.53 -22.66 -19.11
N PRO A 52 14.15 -21.78 -20.07
CA PRO A 52 14.10 -20.33 -19.82
C PRO A 52 13.22 -19.98 -18.63
N TYR A 53 12.12 -20.69 -18.41
CA TYR A 53 11.17 -20.44 -17.32
C TYR A 53 11.74 -20.75 -15.94
N LYS A 54 12.77 -21.61 -15.85
CA LYS A 54 13.50 -21.87 -14.59
C LYS A 54 14.64 -20.90 -14.38
N LEU A 55 15.34 -20.51 -15.45
CA LEU A 55 16.54 -19.67 -15.36
C LEU A 55 16.20 -18.17 -15.22
N ALA A 56 15.23 -17.67 -15.98
CA ALA A 56 14.93 -16.25 -16.00
C ALA A 56 14.56 -15.67 -14.62
N PRO A 57 13.73 -16.30 -13.79
CA PRO A 57 13.47 -15.80 -12.44
C PRO A 57 14.70 -15.79 -11.52
N VAL A 58 15.63 -16.72 -11.72
CA VAL A 58 16.88 -16.78 -10.93
C VAL A 58 17.80 -15.62 -11.33
N LEU A 59 17.95 -15.38 -12.62
CA LEU A 59 18.80 -14.31 -13.14
C LEU A 59 18.23 -12.91 -12.81
N ALA A 60 16.93 -12.73 -12.92
CA ALA A 60 16.27 -11.49 -12.48
C ALA A 60 16.56 -11.21 -11.00
N ARG A 61 16.48 -12.22 -10.13
CA ARG A 61 16.83 -12.06 -8.71
C ARG A 61 18.32 -11.81 -8.49
N ASN A 62 19.19 -12.40 -9.28
CA ASN A 62 20.63 -12.15 -9.18
C ASN A 62 20.99 -10.73 -9.63
N TRP A 63 20.39 -10.25 -10.72
CA TRP A 63 20.49 -8.86 -11.14
C TRP A 63 20.06 -7.92 -10.01
N ALA A 64 18.91 -8.18 -9.40
CA ALA A 64 18.38 -7.36 -8.32
C ALA A 64 19.31 -7.27 -7.11
N LYS A 65 19.96 -8.35 -6.72
CA LYS A 65 20.94 -8.35 -5.61
C LYS A 65 22.11 -7.40 -5.84
N ILE A 66 22.48 -7.18 -7.10
CA ILE A 66 23.61 -6.32 -7.49
C ILE A 66 23.15 -4.86 -7.61
N HIS A 67 21.97 -4.61 -8.21
CA HIS A 67 21.55 -3.29 -8.66
C HIS A 67 20.51 -2.63 -7.75
N ILE A 68 19.67 -3.41 -7.04
CA ILE A 68 18.66 -2.85 -6.13
C ILE A 68 19.30 -2.59 -4.76
N ASN A 69 19.40 -1.32 -4.42
CA ASN A 69 19.98 -0.85 -3.18
C ASN A 69 19.14 0.31 -2.58
N SER A 70 19.58 0.89 -1.49
CA SER A 70 18.88 1.99 -0.82
C SER A 70 18.65 3.22 -1.70
N LYS A 71 19.55 3.50 -2.65
CA LYS A 71 19.44 4.64 -3.57
C LYS A 71 18.40 4.39 -4.65
N SER A 72 18.39 3.18 -5.25
CA SER A 72 17.39 2.82 -6.28
C SER A 72 15.98 2.74 -5.69
N THR A 73 15.83 2.32 -4.43
CA THR A 73 14.52 2.22 -3.74
C THR A 73 14.03 3.54 -3.15
N GLU A 74 14.85 4.60 -3.12
CA GLU A 74 14.55 5.86 -2.42
C GLU A 74 13.26 6.53 -2.94
N LYS A 75 13.05 6.54 -4.24
CA LYS A 75 11.85 7.17 -4.84
C LYS A 75 10.58 6.43 -4.40
N LEU A 76 10.57 5.11 -4.43
CA LEU A 76 9.43 4.31 -3.98
C LEU A 76 9.22 4.44 -2.46
N TYR A 77 10.30 4.43 -1.69
CA TYR A 77 10.27 4.63 -0.25
C TYR A 77 9.61 5.98 0.13
N ASN A 78 9.96 7.04 -0.59
CA ASN A 78 9.35 8.36 -0.38
C ASN A 78 7.90 8.43 -0.88
N ALA A 79 7.57 7.75 -1.99
CA ALA A 79 6.20 7.68 -2.49
C ALA A 79 5.27 6.99 -1.50
N LEU A 80 5.66 5.83 -0.97
CA LEU A 80 4.91 5.11 0.08
C LEU A 80 4.77 5.94 1.36
N GLY A 81 5.82 6.66 1.76
CA GLY A 81 5.75 7.55 2.92
C GLY A 81 4.69 8.63 2.77
N ARG A 82 4.52 9.20 1.57
CA ARG A 82 3.45 10.17 1.28
C ARG A 82 2.08 9.53 1.31
N VAL A 83 1.94 8.32 0.73
CA VAL A 83 0.69 7.55 0.80
C VAL A 83 0.27 7.37 2.25
N TYR A 84 1.17 6.92 3.12
CA TYR A 84 0.88 6.67 4.52
C TYR A 84 0.54 7.95 5.30
N ALA A 85 1.28 9.04 5.08
CA ALA A 85 0.99 10.31 5.75
C ALA A 85 -0.38 10.86 5.36
N ASP A 86 -0.69 10.89 4.07
CA ASP A 86 -1.98 11.38 3.57
C ASP A 86 -3.14 10.48 4.03
N ALA A 87 -2.93 9.17 4.03
CA ALA A 87 -3.92 8.20 4.48
C ALA A 87 -4.15 8.25 5.98
N TYR A 88 -3.09 8.44 6.77
CA TYR A 88 -3.19 8.58 8.22
C TYR A 88 -4.07 9.77 8.59
N ILE A 89 -3.83 10.94 7.99
CA ILE A 89 -4.64 12.15 8.23
C ILE A 89 -6.10 11.92 7.82
N LEU A 90 -6.33 11.25 6.68
CA LEU A 90 -7.68 10.89 6.26
C LEU A 90 -8.37 9.97 7.29
N GLY A 91 -7.65 9.00 7.83
CA GLY A 91 -8.14 8.09 8.88
C GLY A 91 -8.53 8.84 10.14
N GLU A 92 -7.66 9.73 10.64
CA GLU A 92 -7.94 10.57 11.80
C GLU A 92 -9.20 11.44 11.61
N ASP A 93 -9.31 12.11 10.45
CA ASP A 93 -10.46 12.97 10.15
C ASP A 93 -11.77 12.19 10.07
N LEU A 94 -11.75 11.01 9.40
CA LEU A 94 -12.92 10.14 9.30
C LEU A 94 -13.35 9.61 10.66
N THR A 95 -12.39 9.13 11.45
CA THR A 95 -12.65 8.57 12.77
C THR A 95 -13.15 9.64 13.75
N THR A 96 -12.56 10.82 13.75
CA THR A 96 -13.04 11.96 14.54
C THR A 96 -14.48 12.31 14.19
N TYR A 97 -14.85 12.30 12.90
CA TYR A 97 -16.22 12.51 12.46
C TYR A 97 -17.17 11.43 12.99
N GLU A 98 -16.76 10.15 12.93
CA GLU A 98 -17.56 9.02 13.39
C GLU A 98 -17.79 9.03 14.89
N ILE A 99 -16.72 9.26 15.68
CA ILE A 99 -16.82 9.40 17.13
C ILE A 99 -17.72 10.58 17.50
N ALA A 100 -17.49 11.76 16.92
CA ALA A 100 -18.30 12.95 17.19
C ALA A 100 -19.79 12.71 16.88
N ARG A 101 -20.08 11.92 15.86
CA ARG A 101 -21.45 11.53 15.52
C ARG A 101 -22.04 10.53 16.51
N ALA A 102 -21.25 9.54 16.93
CA ALA A 102 -21.66 8.53 17.90
C ALA A 102 -22.05 9.16 19.27
N ILE A 103 -21.34 10.21 19.68
CA ILE A 103 -21.64 10.95 20.93
C ILE A 103 -22.64 12.13 20.72
N GLY A 104 -23.34 12.20 19.58
CA GLY A 104 -24.44 13.15 19.36
C GLY A 104 -24.02 14.59 19.08
N LEU A 105 -22.75 14.86 18.76
CA LEU A 105 -22.29 16.18 18.36
C LEU A 105 -22.83 16.56 16.98
N LYS A 106 -23.84 17.42 16.92
CA LYS A 106 -24.55 17.86 15.70
C LYS A 106 -23.69 18.62 14.67
N LYS A 107 -22.42 18.94 14.97
CA LYS A 107 -21.55 19.80 14.13
C LYS A 107 -20.21 19.18 13.75
N ALA A 108 -20.12 17.86 13.62
CA ALA A 108 -18.95 17.25 13.00
C ALA A 108 -19.03 17.47 11.48
N THR A 109 -18.42 18.52 10.96
CA THR A 109 -18.28 18.75 9.53
C THR A 109 -16.84 18.54 9.11
N LEU A 110 -16.62 17.50 8.32
CA LEU A 110 -15.39 17.35 7.55
C LEU A 110 -15.41 18.39 6.42
N THR A 111 -14.67 19.48 6.58
CA THR A 111 -14.56 20.47 5.51
C THR A 111 -13.42 20.07 4.58
N LYS A 112 -13.72 20.13 3.26
CA LYS A 112 -12.76 19.85 2.18
C LYS A 112 -11.46 20.66 2.31
N ASP A 113 -11.54 21.85 2.90
CA ASP A 113 -10.40 22.74 3.13
C ASP A 113 -9.49 22.31 4.29
N LYS A 114 -10.04 21.67 5.34
CA LYS A 114 -9.20 21.10 6.42
C LYS A 114 -8.38 19.93 5.90
N LEU A 115 -9.01 19.03 5.12
CA LEU A 115 -8.34 17.89 4.50
C LEU A 115 -7.18 18.34 3.59
N GLN A 116 -7.37 19.39 2.79
CA GLN A 116 -6.34 19.84 1.84
C GLN A 116 -5.20 20.62 2.49
N ARG A 117 -5.43 21.31 3.61
CA ARG A 117 -4.38 22.09 4.29
C ARG A 117 -3.46 21.24 5.15
N SER A 118 -3.99 20.21 5.82
CA SER A 118 -3.18 19.32 6.65
C SER A 118 -2.25 18.43 5.80
N LEU A 119 -2.75 17.92 4.66
CA LEU A 119 -2.01 17.01 3.78
C LEU A 119 -0.67 17.56 3.27
N LYS A 120 -0.54 18.87 3.06
CA LYS A 120 0.66 19.46 2.46
C LYS A 120 1.74 19.82 3.49
N THR A 121 1.34 20.14 4.73
CA THR A 121 2.26 20.64 5.76
C THR A 121 2.92 19.56 6.58
N ASP A 122 2.28 18.41 6.77
CA ASP A 122 2.75 17.43 7.74
C ASP A 122 3.76 16.44 7.16
N TRP A 123 3.63 16.05 5.87
CA TRP A 123 4.67 15.25 5.21
C TRP A 123 6.02 15.96 5.15
N ASP A 124 6.03 17.26 4.88
CA ASP A 124 7.28 18.03 4.82
C ASP A 124 8.00 18.10 6.18
N LYS A 125 7.27 17.94 7.29
CA LYS A 125 7.83 17.82 8.64
C LYS A 125 8.47 16.45 8.90
N TRP A 126 7.91 15.39 8.31
CA TRP A 126 8.33 13.99 8.56
C TRP A 126 9.27 13.41 7.50
N LYS A 127 9.59 14.16 6.46
CA LYS A 127 10.53 13.72 5.41
C LYS A 127 11.86 13.26 5.99
N PRO A 128 12.35 12.06 5.59
CA PRO A 128 13.74 11.69 5.85
C PRO A 128 14.68 12.73 5.24
N GLY A 129 15.55 13.31 6.06
CA GLY A 129 16.47 14.37 5.64
C GLY A 129 16.17 15.76 6.22
N ASN A 130 14.97 16.03 6.67
CA ASN A 130 14.69 17.26 7.43
C ASN A 130 14.98 17.04 8.92
N ARG A 131 16.26 16.90 9.26
CA ARG A 131 16.73 16.60 10.63
C ARG A 131 16.28 17.64 11.66
N ALA A 132 16.09 18.88 11.27
CA ALA A 132 15.67 19.95 12.17
C ALA A 132 14.17 19.85 12.55
N ALA A 133 13.32 19.43 11.62
CA ALA A 133 11.89 19.26 11.88
C ALA A 133 11.59 17.91 12.56
N ALA A 134 12.30 16.84 12.18
CA ALA A 134 12.14 15.50 12.77
C ALA A 134 12.52 15.46 14.26
N ALA A 135 13.36 16.38 14.73
CA ALA A 135 13.72 16.49 16.16
C ALA A 135 12.59 17.12 17.00
N LEU A 136 11.68 17.85 16.40
CA LEU A 136 10.66 18.64 17.11
C LEU A 136 9.26 18.01 17.06
N VAL A 137 8.94 17.23 16.03
CA VAL A 137 7.62 16.62 15.86
C VAL A 137 7.78 15.17 15.43
N LYS A 138 7.60 14.24 16.37
CA LYS A 138 7.54 12.81 16.05
C LYS A 138 6.19 12.51 15.37
N PRO A 139 6.18 11.66 14.32
CA PRO A 139 4.92 11.15 13.78
C PRO A 139 4.17 10.37 14.88
N PRO A 140 2.83 10.33 14.84
CA PRO A 140 2.06 9.44 15.69
C PRO A 140 2.56 7.99 15.62
N SER A 141 2.42 7.23 16.71
CA SER A 141 3.01 5.90 16.83
C SER A 141 2.56 4.94 15.72
N ALA A 142 1.28 4.98 15.35
CA ALA A 142 0.74 4.17 14.26
C ALA A 142 1.36 4.56 12.90
N LEU A 143 1.51 5.86 12.62
CA LEU A 143 2.18 6.32 11.40
C LEU A 143 3.66 5.92 11.39
N GLN A 144 4.35 5.99 12.53
CA GLN A 144 5.75 5.56 12.64
C GLN A 144 5.88 4.07 12.31
N THR A 145 4.99 3.23 12.84
CA THR A 145 4.95 1.79 12.53
C THR A 145 4.81 1.54 11.03
N LEU A 146 3.88 2.22 10.36
CA LEU A 146 3.70 2.13 8.91
C LEU A 146 4.96 2.59 8.14
N LEU A 147 5.56 3.68 8.59
CA LEU A 147 6.79 4.19 7.99
C LEU A 147 7.96 3.20 8.12
N ASP A 148 8.05 2.47 9.22
CA ASP A 148 9.09 1.46 9.45
C ASP A 148 8.85 0.19 8.63
N GLN A 149 7.60 -0.18 8.41
CA GLN A 149 7.21 -1.34 7.59
C GLN A 149 7.46 -1.15 6.08
N ARG A 150 7.69 0.09 5.59
CA ARG A 150 7.92 0.37 4.16
C ARG A 150 8.98 -0.52 3.50
N ARG A 151 10.01 -0.89 4.22
CA ARG A 151 11.07 -1.76 3.68
C ARG A 151 10.54 -3.14 3.32
N ILE A 152 9.65 -3.70 4.15
CA ILE A 152 9.02 -5.00 3.90
C ILE A 152 8.09 -4.91 2.70
N VAL A 153 7.30 -3.84 2.61
CA VAL A 153 6.42 -3.60 1.46
C VAL A 153 7.23 -3.48 0.17
N ILE A 154 8.31 -2.69 0.17
CA ILE A 154 9.20 -2.54 -0.99
C ILE A 154 9.81 -3.88 -1.39
N GLN A 155 10.24 -4.69 -0.43
CA GLN A 155 10.77 -6.03 -0.72
C GLN A 155 9.72 -6.95 -1.36
N GLY A 156 8.48 -6.92 -0.87
CA GLY A 156 7.37 -7.67 -1.48
C GLY A 156 7.07 -7.20 -2.91
N LEU A 157 7.01 -5.88 -3.13
CA LEU A 157 6.82 -5.29 -4.45
C LEU A 157 7.98 -5.63 -5.41
N THR A 158 9.21 -5.60 -4.91
CA THR A 158 10.40 -5.98 -5.68
C THR A 158 10.31 -7.43 -6.12
N ASN A 159 10.00 -8.35 -5.21
CA ASN A 159 9.89 -9.77 -5.52
C ASN A 159 8.80 -10.05 -6.56
N THR A 160 7.64 -9.43 -6.43
CA THR A 160 6.54 -9.54 -7.38
C THR A 160 6.95 -9.00 -8.76
N THR A 161 7.65 -7.87 -8.80
CA THR A 161 8.15 -7.28 -10.05
C THR A 161 9.17 -8.20 -10.71
N LEU A 162 10.12 -8.73 -9.95
CA LEU A 162 11.14 -9.66 -10.45
C LEU A 162 10.52 -10.95 -11.03
N ASN A 163 9.46 -11.46 -10.43
CA ASN A 163 8.76 -12.62 -10.97
C ASN A 163 8.11 -12.29 -12.33
N ARG A 164 7.46 -11.13 -12.46
CA ARG A 164 6.86 -10.67 -13.74
C ARG A 164 7.94 -10.47 -14.81
N ILE A 165 9.06 -9.83 -14.46
CA ILE A 165 10.21 -9.63 -15.35
C ILE A 165 10.78 -11.00 -15.78
N GLY A 166 10.97 -11.92 -14.84
CA GLY A 166 11.45 -13.27 -15.12
C GLY A 166 10.54 -14.02 -16.11
N THR A 167 9.22 -13.85 -15.98
CA THR A 167 8.25 -14.44 -16.92
C THR A 167 8.35 -13.80 -18.31
N ALA A 168 8.48 -12.47 -18.41
CA ALA A 168 8.64 -11.78 -19.68
C ALA A 168 9.94 -12.19 -20.39
N LEU A 169 11.07 -12.24 -19.65
CA LEU A 169 12.35 -12.74 -20.17
C LEU A 169 12.23 -14.17 -20.72
N ALA A 170 11.59 -15.06 -19.95
CA ALA A 170 11.42 -16.46 -20.37
C ALA A 170 10.57 -16.56 -21.64
N TYR A 171 9.46 -15.81 -21.68
CA TYR A 171 8.54 -15.78 -22.83
C TYR A 171 9.23 -15.25 -24.08
N GLY A 172 9.88 -14.08 -24.00
CA GLY A 172 10.59 -13.49 -25.13
C GLY A 172 11.65 -14.42 -25.73
N LEU A 173 12.40 -15.12 -24.86
CA LEU A 173 13.36 -16.12 -25.31
C LEU A 173 12.73 -17.31 -26.00
N ASP A 174 11.61 -17.84 -25.45
CA ASP A 174 10.87 -18.96 -26.03
C ASP A 174 10.30 -18.59 -27.42
N LYS A 175 9.91 -17.32 -27.61
CA LYS A 175 9.43 -16.77 -28.87
C LYS A 175 10.52 -16.31 -29.84
N GLY A 176 11.77 -16.25 -29.39
CA GLY A 176 12.87 -15.74 -30.20
C GLY A 176 12.84 -14.23 -30.39
N GLU A 177 12.27 -13.50 -29.44
CA GLU A 177 12.21 -12.04 -29.48
C GLU A 177 13.62 -11.42 -29.40
N THR A 178 13.75 -10.25 -29.99
CA THR A 178 14.96 -9.45 -29.91
C THR A 178 15.14 -8.85 -28.51
N ARG A 179 16.36 -8.42 -28.20
CA ARG A 179 16.65 -7.70 -26.94
C ARG A 179 15.74 -6.48 -26.75
N THR A 180 15.49 -5.73 -27.80
CA THR A 180 14.64 -4.54 -27.75
C THR A 180 13.19 -4.90 -27.44
N GLU A 181 12.63 -5.91 -28.09
CA GLU A 181 11.26 -6.37 -27.82
C GLU A 181 11.10 -6.83 -26.36
N ILE A 182 12.04 -7.59 -25.82
CA ILE A 182 12.03 -8.00 -24.41
C ILE A 182 12.17 -6.80 -23.47
N ALA A 183 13.00 -5.81 -23.81
CA ALA A 183 13.15 -4.60 -23.02
C ALA A 183 11.87 -3.75 -23.01
N ASP A 184 11.15 -3.69 -24.14
CA ASP A 184 9.86 -3.02 -24.28
C ASP A 184 8.79 -3.71 -23.42
N ASP A 185 8.74 -5.04 -23.39
CA ASP A 185 7.84 -5.80 -22.54
C ASP A 185 8.11 -5.56 -21.04
N ILE A 186 9.38 -5.52 -20.65
CA ILE A 186 9.75 -5.16 -19.27
C ILE A 186 9.34 -3.73 -18.96
N SER A 187 9.53 -2.79 -19.88
CA SER A 187 9.12 -1.40 -19.72
C SER A 187 7.61 -1.28 -19.52
N TYR A 188 6.82 -2.05 -20.27
CA TYR A 188 5.36 -2.12 -20.09
C TYR A 188 4.98 -2.64 -18.70
N ILE A 189 5.63 -3.70 -18.21
CA ILE A 189 5.40 -4.26 -16.87
C ILE A 189 5.69 -3.21 -15.77
N LEU A 190 6.74 -2.42 -15.93
CA LEU A 190 7.14 -1.39 -14.98
C LEU A 190 6.21 -0.17 -15.02
N GLY A 191 5.75 0.18 -16.23
CA GLY A 191 4.88 1.32 -16.49
C GLY A 191 3.39 1.08 -16.27
N ASP A 192 2.98 -0.01 -15.61
CA ASP A 192 1.59 -0.41 -15.36
C ASP A 192 0.90 0.52 -14.34
N ASP A 193 0.04 1.41 -14.85
CA ASP A 193 -0.72 2.37 -14.03
C ASP A 193 -1.78 1.68 -13.15
N GLU A 194 -2.38 0.58 -13.61
CA GLU A 194 -3.37 -0.17 -12.82
C GLU A 194 -2.71 -0.84 -11.62
N ARG A 195 -1.51 -1.39 -11.83
CA ARG A 195 -0.71 -1.93 -10.73
C ARG A 195 -0.29 -0.85 -9.73
N ALA A 196 0.13 0.30 -10.21
CA ALA A 196 0.49 1.42 -9.33
C ALA A 196 -0.73 1.92 -8.54
N LEU A 197 -1.92 1.94 -9.14
CA LEU A 197 -3.18 2.26 -8.47
C LEU A 197 -3.54 1.21 -7.42
N THR A 198 -3.40 -0.07 -7.74
CA THR A 198 -3.61 -1.19 -6.79
C THR A 198 -2.70 -1.07 -5.56
N ILE A 199 -1.41 -0.80 -5.77
CA ILE A 199 -0.45 -0.60 -4.68
C ILE A 199 -0.85 0.62 -3.83
N ALA A 200 -1.09 1.76 -4.48
CA ALA A 200 -1.49 2.98 -3.79
C ALA A 200 -2.78 2.78 -2.98
N GLY A 201 -3.78 2.12 -3.54
CA GLY A 201 -5.07 1.84 -2.91
C GLY A 201 -4.95 0.91 -1.71
N THR A 202 -4.18 -0.17 -1.84
CA THR A 202 -3.95 -1.15 -0.78
C THR A 202 -3.22 -0.51 0.40
N GLU A 203 -2.12 0.20 0.13
CA GLU A 203 -1.33 0.85 1.19
C GLU A 203 -2.08 2.04 1.81
N MET A 204 -2.90 2.74 1.04
CA MET A 204 -3.82 3.76 1.54
C MET A 204 -4.84 3.17 2.52
N SER A 205 -5.50 2.06 2.15
CA SER A 205 -6.47 1.37 3.01
C SER A 205 -5.84 0.91 4.31
N ARG A 206 -4.66 0.31 4.25
CA ARG A 206 -3.90 -0.11 5.43
C ARG A 206 -3.66 1.05 6.40
N ALA A 207 -3.18 2.17 5.87
CA ALA A 207 -2.84 3.32 6.71
C ALA A 207 -4.08 4.01 7.31
N VAL A 208 -5.20 4.07 6.57
CA VAL A 208 -6.47 4.58 7.10
C VAL A 208 -7.00 3.71 8.24
N VAL A 209 -6.96 2.40 8.07
CA VAL A 209 -7.42 1.45 9.10
C VAL A 209 -6.55 1.54 10.36
N GLU A 210 -5.23 1.59 10.20
CA GLU A 210 -4.29 1.70 11.32
C GLU A 210 -4.51 3.01 12.11
N ALA A 211 -4.67 4.13 11.41
CA ALA A 211 -5.00 5.42 12.03
C ALA A 211 -6.33 5.38 12.76
N SER A 212 -7.35 4.77 12.15
CA SER A 212 -8.68 4.64 12.77
C SER A 212 -8.63 3.77 14.02
N LYS A 213 -7.94 2.62 13.97
CA LYS A 213 -7.81 1.70 15.11
C LYS A 213 -7.10 2.38 16.28
N GLN A 214 -6.01 3.11 16.02
CA GLN A 214 -5.30 3.87 17.06
C GLN A 214 -6.22 4.92 17.70
N LEU A 215 -6.92 5.72 16.91
CA LEU A 215 -7.77 6.79 17.44
C LEU A 215 -9.01 6.24 18.17
N TYR A 216 -9.58 5.11 17.74
CA TYR A 216 -10.62 4.41 18.49
C TYR A 216 -10.12 3.97 19.86
N ALA A 217 -8.93 3.37 19.93
CA ALA A 217 -8.30 2.97 21.18
C ALA A 217 -8.08 4.18 22.11
N ASP A 218 -7.51 5.26 21.58
CA ASP A 218 -7.23 6.49 22.32
C ASP A 218 -8.52 7.19 22.79
N SER A 219 -9.65 6.92 22.12
CA SER A 219 -10.97 7.46 22.48
C SER A 219 -11.79 6.54 23.40
N GLY A 220 -11.20 5.43 23.86
CA GLY A 220 -11.86 4.50 24.77
C GLY A 220 -12.89 3.58 24.11
N VAL A 221 -12.82 3.37 22.80
CA VAL A 221 -13.63 2.37 22.11
C VAL A 221 -13.11 0.98 22.48
N GLU A 222 -13.97 0.14 23.02
CA GLU A 222 -13.61 -1.21 23.46
C GLU A 222 -13.67 -2.24 22.33
N LYS A 223 -14.63 -2.09 21.40
CA LYS A 223 -14.88 -3.06 20.33
C LYS A 223 -14.96 -2.39 18.97
N ILE A 224 -14.50 -3.13 17.96
CA ILE A 224 -14.56 -2.72 16.55
C ILE A 224 -15.31 -3.77 15.74
N GLN A 225 -15.94 -3.32 14.67
CA GLN A 225 -16.62 -4.19 13.70
C GLN A 225 -15.98 -4.04 12.32
N TYR A 226 -15.97 -5.14 11.57
CA TYR A 226 -15.51 -5.16 10.20
C TYR A 226 -16.60 -4.64 9.26
N LEU A 227 -16.25 -3.73 8.36
CA LEU A 227 -17.15 -3.21 7.34
C LEU A 227 -16.78 -3.80 5.99
N VAL A 228 -17.71 -4.53 5.38
CA VAL A 228 -17.49 -5.13 4.07
C VAL A 228 -17.87 -4.18 2.93
N ALA A 229 -17.05 -4.23 1.86
CA ALA A 229 -17.34 -3.57 0.60
C ALA A 229 -16.93 -4.52 -0.53
N ASP A 230 -17.89 -5.18 -1.16
CA ASP A 230 -17.67 -6.22 -2.17
C ASP A 230 -16.75 -7.35 -1.64
N PRO A 231 -17.21 -8.12 -0.61
CA PRO A 231 -16.35 -9.01 0.15
C PRO A 231 -16.01 -10.29 -0.60
N CYS A 232 -14.73 -10.70 -0.53
CA CYS A 232 -14.34 -12.09 -0.75
C CYS A 232 -14.64 -12.96 0.48
N ASP A 233 -14.40 -14.26 0.39
CA ASP A 233 -14.67 -15.21 1.48
C ASP A 233 -13.95 -14.83 2.78
N GLU A 234 -12.66 -14.42 2.70
CA GLU A 234 -11.86 -13.99 3.85
C GLU A 234 -12.42 -12.72 4.50
N CYS A 235 -12.88 -11.76 3.69
CA CYS A 235 -13.54 -10.55 4.19
C CYS A 235 -14.88 -10.86 4.83
N GLN A 236 -15.64 -11.80 4.28
CA GLN A 236 -16.92 -12.24 4.84
C GLN A 236 -16.73 -12.98 6.16
N GLU A 237 -15.68 -13.80 6.29
CA GLU A 237 -15.34 -14.48 7.54
C GLU A 237 -14.98 -13.45 8.64
N ASN A 238 -14.19 -12.44 8.32
CA ASN A 238 -13.88 -11.35 9.24
C ASN A 238 -15.14 -10.58 9.68
N TYR A 239 -16.05 -10.30 8.75
CA TYR A 239 -17.32 -9.67 9.05
C TYR A 239 -18.18 -10.53 10.00
N ASN A 240 -18.26 -11.83 9.77
CA ASN A 240 -19.02 -12.76 10.60
C ASN A 240 -18.44 -12.91 12.02
N ALA A 241 -17.12 -12.70 12.17
CA ALA A 241 -16.45 -12.70 13.47
C ALA A 241 -16.64 -11.39 14.26
N SER A 242 -17.17 -10.34 13.62
CA SER A 242 -17.41 -9.05 14.27
C SER A 242 -18.57 -9.07 15.25
N PRO A 243 -18.55 -8.23 16.32
CA PRO A 243 -17.45 -7.36 16.70
C PRO A 243 -16.36 -8.08 17.50
N ILE A 244 -15.13 -7.58 17.43
CA ILE A 244 -13.99 -8.06 18.24
C ILE A 244 -13.50 -6.95 19.19
N ASP A 245 -12.73 -7.31 20.21
CA ASP A 245 -12.07 -6.33 21.06
C ASP A 245 -10.99 -5.55 20.27
N ILE A 246 -10.79 -4.27 20.57
CA ILE A 246 -9.91 -3.40 19.78
C ILE A 246 -8.44 -3.84 19.79
N GLY A 247 -8.03 -4.59 20.82
CA GLY A 247 -6.68 -5.17 20.92
C GLY A 247 -6.49 -6.47 20.15
N GLU A 248 -7.56 -7.04 19.62
CA GLU A 248 -7.54 -8.29 18.87
C GLU A 248 -7.37 -8.05 17.36
N GLN A 249 -7.14 -9.15 16.62
CA GLN A 249 -7.12 -9.18 15.16
C GLN A 249 -8.29 -10.02 14.64
N PHE A 250 -8.84 -9.63 13.51
CA PHE A 250 -9.79 -10.45 12.79
C PHE A 250 -9.14 -11.77 12.31
N PRO A 251 -9.92 -12.84 12.07
CA PRO A 251 -9.38 -14.16 11.71
C PRO A 251 -8.37 -14.13 10.55
N ASN A 252 -8.65 -13.31 9.52
CA ASN A 252 -7.77 -13.14 8.35
C ASN A 252 -6.97 -11.82 8.40
N GLY A 253 -6.85 -11.22 9.59
CA GLY A 253 -6.16 -9.93 9.81
C GLY A 253 -7.06 -8.71 9.58
N ASP A 254 -6.52 -7.55 9.96
CA ASP A 254 -7.21 -6.28 9.75
C ASP A 254 -7.23 -5.91 8.25
N PRO A 255 -8.26 -5.16 7.76
CA PRO A 255 -8.27 -4.76 6.36
C PRO A 255 -7.12 -3.80 6.03
N PRO A 256 -6.55 -3.88 4.80
CA PRO A 256 -6.90 -4.76 3.68
C PRO A 256 -6.26 -6.15 3.81
N VAL A 257 -7.03 -7.20 3.64
CA VAL A 257 -6.52 -8.60 3.69
C VAL A 257 -5.93 -9.06 2.35
N HIS A 258 -6.27 -8.40 1.26
CA HIS A 258 -5.75 -8.67 -0.09
C HIS A 258 -5.60 -7.38 -0.91
N PRO A 259 -4.88 -7.39 -2.05
CA PRO A 259 -4.85 -6.25 -2.97
C PRO A 259 -6.24 -5.80 -3.40
N ASN A 260 -6.44 -4.49 -3.51
CA ASN A 260 -7.75 -3.85 -3.82
C ASN A 260 -8.87 -4.12 -2.80
N CYS A 261 -8.58 -4.61 -1.61
CA CYS A 261 -9.57 -4.72 -0.55
C CYS A 261 -10.06 -3.32 -0.14
N MET A 262 -11.36 -3.09 -0.27
CA MET A 262 -12.02 -1.82 0.09
C MET A 262 -12.75 -1.89 1.42
N CYS A 263 -12.63 -3.02 2.13
CA CYS A 263 -13.18 -3.19 3.47
C CYS A 263 -12.55 -2.20 4.47
N ASP A 264 -13.21 -2.01 5.60
CA ASP A 264 -12.82 -1.03 6.61
C ASP A 264 -13.21 -1.51 8.00
N ILE A 265 -12.94 -0.70 9.02
CA ILE A 265 -13.40 -0.92 10.39
C ILE A 265 -14.27 0.25 10.87
N ALA A 266 -15.14 -0.01 11.83
CA ALA A 266 -15.89 1.03 12.53
C ALA A 266 -15.95 0.71 14.03
N PRO A 267 -16.18 1.73 14.90
CA PRO A 267 -16.41 1.46 16.31
C PRO A 267 -17.72 0.70 16.49
N TYR A 268 -17.71 -0.30 17.36
CA TYR A 268 -18.92 -0.97 17.77
C TYR A 268 -19.35 -0.40 19.12
N VAL A 269 -20.43 0.36 19.10
CA VAL A 269 -21.01 0.97 20.30
C VAL A 269 -22.32 0.25 20.61
N VAL A 270 -22.37 -0.44 21.73
CA VAL A 270 -23.63 -1.02 22.21
C VAL A 270 -24.45 0.12 22.81
N ASP A 271 -25.59 0.44 22.23
CA ASP A 271 -26.52 1.41 22.82
C ASP A 271 -27.15 0.80 24.08
N THR A 272 -26.51 1.01 25.23
CA THR A 272 -26.99 0.54 26.52
C THR A 272 -28.07 1.42 27.11
N GLN A 273 -28.43 2.56 26.45
CA GLN A 273 -29.35 3.54 27.01
C GLN A 273 -30.47 4.02 26.07
N GLY A 274 -30.63 3.43 24.89
CA GLY A 274 -31.66 3.89 23.92
C GLY A 274 -31.44 5.32 23.42
N LEU A 275 -30.17 5.79 23.42
CA LEU A 275 -29.79 7.15 22.98
C LEU A 275 -29.88 7.35 21.48
N PHE A 276 -30.05 6.29 20.72
CA PHE A 276 -30.19 6.34 19.26
C PHE A 276 -31.57 5.74 18.89
N GLY A 277 -32.63 6.52 19.22
CA GLY A 277 -33.97 6.19 18.75
C GLY A 277 -33.99 6.01 17.24
N GLU A 278 -34.64 4.95 16.80
CA GLU A 278 -35.01 4.73 15.40
C GLU A 278 -35.80 5.96 14.89
N GLU A 279 -35.31 6.62 13.85
CA GLU A 279 -36.08 7.47 12.94
C GLU A 279 -35.92 6.99 11.49
#